data_923319bfa3f006eaab018d3e3c5aa7c1
#
_entry.id   923319bfa3f006eaab018d3e3c5aa7c1
#
_cell.length_a   1.000
_cell.length_b   1.000
_cell.length_c   1.000
_cell.angle_alpha   90.00
_cell.angle_beta   90.00
_cell.angle_gamma   90.00
#
_symmetry.space_group_name_H-M   'P 1'
#
loop_
_entity.id
_entity.type
_entity.pdbx_description
1 polymer ?
#
loop_
_entity_poly.entity_id
_entity_poly.type
_entity_poly.pdbx_seq_one_letter_code
_entity_poly.pdbx_strand_id
1 'polypeptide(L)'
;MTNILKDVWEDRARGACWLPQELFTRYGVDLATLPPGGGAGFQDGMIELIGIAHRHLRNALDFTLLIPGEEVGIRRFCLWALGLAALTLRKIQEHPGFTAGTQVKVSRSAVAMTQTLANFAVRNDAMLRRLFERAARGLPLATGDVPLRPAGVPPAAFEAEEAPAQLQCGGGSQ
;
A
#
# COMPACT_ATOMS: atom_id res chain seq x y z
N MET A 1 -0.37 4.94 2.32
CA MET A 1 0.85 4.25 1.84
C MET A 1 1.36 4.82 0.52
N THR A 2 0.59 4.94 -0.56
CA THR A 2 1.07 5.38 -1.87
C THR A 2 1.78 6.75 -1.87
N ASN A 3 1.25 7.74 -1.12
CA ASN A 3 1.91 9.04 -0.98
C ASN A 3 3.23 8.93 -0.22
N ILE A 4 3.30 8.09 0.82
CA ILE A 4 4.56 7.82 1.55
C ILE A 4 5.65 7.32 0.60
N LEU A 5 5.31 6.38 -0.29
CA LEU A 5 6.27 5.86 -1.27
C LEU A 5 6.67 6.91 -2.30
N LYS A 6 5.73 7.74 -2.75
CA LYS A 6 5.98 8.78 -3.75
C LYS A 6 6.81 9.93 -3.20
N ASP A 7 6.51 10.38 -1.97
CA ASP A 7 7.07 11.60 -1.38
C ASP A 7 8.27 11.30 -0.45
N VAL A 8 8.86 10.09 -0.55
CA VAL A 8 9.95 9.63 0.33
C VAL A 8 11.14 10.60 0.39
N TRP A 9 11.50 11.22 -0.72
CA TRP A 9 12.64 12.14 -0.79
C TRP A 9 12.32 13.51 -0.21
N GLU A 10 11.11 14.00 -0.44
CA GLU A 10 10.61 15.23 0.14
C GLU A 10 10.46 15.12 1.67
N ASP A 11 9.95 13.98 2.14
CA ASP A 11 9.80 13.70 3.58
C ASP A 11 11.18 13.59 4.24
N ARG A 12 12.14 12.90 3.63
CA ARG A 12 13.52 12.84 4.12
C ARG A 12 14.18 14.21 4.20
N ALA A 13 13.96 15.07 3.21
CA ALA A 13 14.49 16.44 3.25
C ALA A 13 13.93 17.27 4.41
N ARG A 14 12.77 16.87 4.95
CA ARG A 14 12.13 17.45 6.16
C ARG A 14 12.54 16.73 7.46
N GLY A 15 13.45 15.75 7.37
CA GLY A 15 13.87 14.94 8.54
C GLY A 15 12.90 13.81 8.93
N ALA A 16 11.94 13.46 8.06
CA ALA A 16 10.99 12.38 8.32
C ALA A 16 11.24 11.17 7.39
N CYS A 17 11.12 9.96 7.94
CA CYS A 17 11.13 8.73 7.17
C CYS A 17 10.00 7.82 7.66
N TRP A 18 9.05 7.53 6.78
CA TRP A 18 7.87 6.71 7.08
C TRP A 18 8.01 5.27 6.56
N LEU A 19 9.18 4.95 5.99
CA LEU A 19 9.44 3.60 5.50
C LEU A 19 9.83 2.68 6.67
N PRO A 20 9.40 1.40 6.66
CA PRO A 20 9.73 0.44 7.71
C PRO A 20 11.20 0.00 7.60
N GLN A 21 12.05 0.43 8.54
CA GLN A 21 13.47 0.08 8.58
C GLN A 21 13.71 -1.43 8.54
N GLU A 22 12.90 -2.22 9.25
CA GLU A 22 13.05 -3.68 9.31
C GLU A 22 12.94 -4.35 7.94
N LEU A 23 12.08 -3.83 7.05
CA LEU A 23 11.98 -4.31 5.68
C LEU A 23 13.28 -4.02 4.91
N PHE A 24 13.78 -2.81 5.00
CA PHE A 24 14.97 -2.38 4.25
C PHE A 24 16.26 -3.00 4.79
N THR A 25 16.32 -3.31 6.09
CA THR A 25 17.45 -4.05 6.67
C THR A 25 17.65 -5.43 6.01
N ARG A 26 16.59 -6.09 5.56
CA ARG A 26 16.69 -7.36 4.82
C ARG A 26 17.40 -7.21 3.47
N TYR A 27 17.39 -6.02 2.91
CA TYR A 27 18.08 -5.67 1.67
C TYR A 27 19.42 -4.96 1.92
N GLY A 28 19.92 -4.99 3.18
CA GLY A 28 21.20 -4.36 3.56
C GLY A 28 21.18 -2.83 3.52
N VAL A 29 20.00 -2.22 3.66
CA VAL A 29 19.82 -0.76 3.59
C VAL A 29 19.52 -0.20 4.97
N ASP A 30 20.32 0.79 5.38
CA ASP A 30 20.00 1.68 6.48
C ASP A 30 19.34 2.96 5.94
N LEU A 31 18.08 3.14 6.29
CA LEU A 31 17.31 4.31 5.84
C LEU A 31 17.85 5.63 6.41
N ALA A 32 18.56 5.62 7.55
CA ALA A 32 19.16 6.84 8.12
C ALA A 32 20.27 7.41 7.23
N THR A 33 21.08 6.54 6.64
CA THR A 33 22.26 6.91 5.84
C THR A 33 22.01 6.83 4.33
N LEU A 34 20.77 6.54 3.90
CA LEU A 34 20.40 6.32 2.50
C LEU A 34 20.74 7.52 1.60
N PRO A 35 21.57 7.37 0.55
CA PRO A 35 21.83 8.42 -0.42
C PRO A 35 20.62 8.67 -1.33
N PRO A 36 20.54 9.85 -1.99
CA PRO A 36 19.51 10.11 -3.00
C PRO A 36 19.49 9.02 -4.09
N GLY A 37 18.29 8.57 -4.47
CA GLY A 37 18.10 7.47 -5.43
C GLY A 37 18.29 6.07 -4.84
N GLY A 38 18.82 5.93 -3.65
CA GLY A 38 18.77 4.76 -2.77
C GLY A 38 19.61 3.54 -3.13
N GLY A 39 20.00 3.35 -4.38
CA GLY A 39 20.72 2.15 -4.83
C GLY A 39 19.84 0.89 -4.95
N ALA A 40 20.46 -0.24 -5.36
CA ALA A 40 19.74 -1.48 -5.69
C ALA A 40 18.93 -2.05 -4.54
N GLY A 41 19.50 -2.20 -3.35
CA GLY A 41 18.78 -2.74 -2.18
C GLY A 41 17.57 -1.88 -1.78
N PHE A 42 17.66 -0.56 -1.92
CA PHE A 42 16.51 0.31 -1.70
C PHE A 42 15.41 0.08 -2.74
N GLN A 43 15.80 -0.09 -4.01
CA GLN A 43 14.84 -0.37 -5.09
C GLN A 43 14.12 -1.70 -4.86
N ASP A 44 14.84 -2.74 -4.42
CA ASP A 44 14.25 -4.04 -4.10
C ASP A 44 13.25 -3.94 -2.94
N GLY A 45 13.60 -3.23 -1.87
CA GLY A 45 12.69 -2.94 -0.76
C GLY A 45 11.44 -2.15 -1.20
N MET A 46 11.61 -1.18 -2.10
CA MET A 46 10.50 -0.43 -2.69
C MET A 46 9.57 -1.33 -3.52
N ILE A 47 10.11 -2.29 -4.28
CA ILE A 47 9.32 -3.26 -5.04
C ILE A 47 8.49 -4.13 -4.09
N GLU A 48 9.05 -4.59 -2.97
CA GLU A 48 8.29 -5.33 -1.96
C GLU A 48 7.17 -4.47 -1.37
N LEU A 49 7.43 -3.21 -1.01
CA LEU A 49 6.41 -2.29 -0.50
C LEU A 49 5.31 -1.99 -1.52
N ILE A 50 5.65 -1.90 -2.81
CA ILE A 50 4.67 -1.78 -3.89
C ILE A 50 3.77 -3.02 -3.91
N GLY A 51 4.33 -4.22 -3.75
CA GLY A 51 3.56 -5.46 -3.68
C GLY A 51 2.58 -5.49 -2.50
N ILE A 52 3.02 -5.04 -1.33
CA ILE A 52 2.17 -4.89 -0.14
C ILE A 52 1.06 -3.86 -0.39
N ALA A 53 1.41 -2.69 -0.93
CA ALA A 53 0.44 -1.65 -1.26
C ALA A 53 -0.59 -2.12 -2.30
N HIS A 54 -0.16 -2.85 -3.32
CA HIS A 54 -1.05 -3.42 -4.33
C HIS A 54 -2.07 -4.39 -3.70
N ARG A 55 -1.64 -5.27 -2.80
CA ARG A 55 -2.55 -6.15 -2.06
C ARG A 55 -3.60 -5.35 -1.28
N HIS A 56 -3.19 -4.30 -0.58
CA HIS A 56 -4.14 -3.44 0.14
C HIS A 56 -5.11 -2.71 -0.80
N LEU A 57 -4.66 -2.30 -1.99
CA LEU A 57 -5.56 -1.72 -2.99
C LEU A 57 -6.58 -2.72 -3.52
N ARG A 58 -6.22 -4.00 -3.68
CA ARG A 58 -7.18 -5.07 -4.04
C ARG A 58 -8.25 -5.23 -2.94
N ASN A 59 -7.82 -5.32 -1.69
CA ASN A 59 -8.76 -5.41 -0.55
C ASN A 59 -9.67 -4.18 -0.48
N ALA A 60 -9.12 -3.00 -0.72
CA ALA A 60 -9.90 -1.75 -0.74
C ALA A 60 -10.88 -1.70 -1.93
N LEU A 61 -10.55 -2.28 -3.08
CA LEU A 61 -11.50 -2.47 -4.17
C LEU A 61 -12.64 -3.40 -3.73
N ASP A 62 -12.30 -4.57 -3.18
CA ASP A 62 -13.31 -5.53 -2.73
C ASP A 62 -14.25 -4.90 -1.70
N PHE A 63 -13.70 -4.14 -0.73
CA PHE A 63 -14.50 -3.36 0.22
C PHE A 63 -15.40 -2.34 -0.50
N THR A 64 -14.86 -1.61 -1.48
CA THR A 64 -15.65 -0.61 -2.24
C THR A 64 -16.81 -1.26 -3.00
N LEU A 65 -16.63 -2.48 -3.48
CA LEU A 65 -17.67 -3.21 -4.21
C LEU A 65 -18.77 -3.80 -3.29
N LEU A 66 -18.56 -3.85 -1.96
CA LEU A 66 -19.63 -4.15 -0.99
C LEU A 66 -20.58 -2.97 -0.79
N ILE A 67 -20.17 -1.75 -1.14
CA ILE A 67 -21.05 -0.58 -1.09
C ILE A 67 -22.11 -0.72 -2.18
N PRO A 68 -23.42 -0.54 -1.87
CA PRO A 68 -24.46 -0.63 -2.87
C PRO A 68 -24.21 0.24 -4.10
N GLY A 69 -24.56 -0.25 -5.31
CA GLY A 69 -24.32 0.45 -6.56
C GLY A 69 -25.01 1.81 -6.68
N GLU A 70 -26.06 2.00 -5.89
CA GLU A 70 -26.84 3.24 -5.76
C GLU A 70 -26.07 4.34 -5.05
N GLU A 71 -25.13 3.97 -4.15
CA GLU A 71 -24.28 4.89 -3.39
C GLU A 71 -23.13 5.45 -4.25
N VAL A 72 -23.51 6.03 -5.38
CA VAL A 72 -22.61 6.50 -6.44
C VAL A 72 -21.54 7.47 -5.92
N GLY A 73 -21.91 8.35 -4.99
CA GLY A 73 -20.98 9.35 -4.44
C GLY A 73 -19.82 8.73 -3.68
N ILE A 74 -20.11 7.80 -2.78
CA ILE A 74 -19.13 7.11 -1.95
C ILE A 74 -18.24 6.21 -2.84
N ARG A 75 -18.88 5.44 -3.74
CA ARG A 75 -18.14 4.58 -4.68
C ARG A 75 -17.18 5.37 -5.55
N ARG A 76 -17.60 6.52 -6.11
CA ARG A 76 -16.71 7.40 -6.91
C ARG A 76 -15.50 7.87 -6.13
N PHE A 77 -15.71 8.35 -4.91
CA PHE A 77 -14.62 8.81 -4.04
C PHE A 77 -13.57 7.72 -3.84
N CYS A 78 -13.99 6.51 -3.47
CA CYS A 78 -13.10 5.36 -3.29
C CYS A 78 -12.39 4.97 -4.60
N LEU A 79 -13.13 4.88 -5.71
CA LEU A 79 -12.61 4.43 -7.01
C LEU A 79 -11.59 5.40 -7.60
N TRP A 80 -11.78 6.71 -7.44
CA TRP A 80 -10.78 7.70 -7.88
C TRP A 80 -9.48 7.52 -7.10
N ALA A 81 -9.57 7.38 -5.76
CA ALA A 81 -8.40 7.16 -4.92
C ALA A 81 -7.67 5.86 -5.31
N LEU A 82 -8.40 4.75 -5.50
CA LEU A 82 -7.84 3.46 -5.90
C LEU A 82 -7.15 3.51 -7.26
N GLY A 83 -7.80 4.10 -8.26
CA GLY A 83 -7.25 4.22 -9.60
C GLY A 83 -5.97 5.06 -9.64
N LEU A 84 -5.98 6.21 -8.96
CA LEU A 84 -4.80 7.09 -8.87
C LEU A 84 -3.67 6.43 -8.08
N ALA A 85 -3.98 5.69 -7.01
CA ALA A 85 -2.99 4.95 -6.25
C ALA A 85 -2.32 3.87 -7.11
N ALA A 86 -3.08 3.06 -7.85
CA ALA A 86 -2.53 2.03 -8.73
C ALA A 86 -1.60 2.63 -9.81
N LEU A 87 -2.01 3.73 -10.44
CA LEU A 87 -1.19 4.43 -11.43
C LEU A 87 0.09 5.02 -10.82
N THR A 88 0.02 5.54 -9.59
CA THR A 88 1.19 6.07 -8.89
C THR A 88 2.19 4.96 -8.57
N LEU A 89 1.72 3.80 -8.06
CA LEU A 89 2.59 2.66 -7.81
C LEU A 89 3.29 2.18 -9.09
N ARG A 90 2.59 2.16 -10.23
CA ARG A 90 3.22 1.84 -11.52
C ARG A 90 4.31 2.82 -11.89
N LYS A 91 4.09 4.12 -11.70
CA LYS A 91 5.10 5.15 -11.97
C LYS A 91 6.34 4.98 -11.09
N ILE A 92 6.18 4.65 -9.82
CA ILE A 92 7.30 4.36 -8.92
C ILE A 92 8.05 3.11 -9.41
N GLN A 93 7.35 2.06 -9.79
CA GLN A 93 7.96 0.83 -10.30
C GLN A 93 8.68 1.03 -11.65
N GLU A 94 8.12 1.85 -12.55
CA GLU A 94 8.75 2.21 -13.83
C GLU A 94 10.03 3.04 -13.66
N HIS A 95 10.14 3.77 -12.54
CA HIS A 95 11.26 4.67 -12.23
C HIS A 95 11.79 4.46 -10.81
N PRO A 96 12.34 3.28 -10.49
CA PRO A 96 12.71 2.93 -9.10
C PRO A 96 13.83 3.79 -8.52
N GLY A 97 14.65 4.41 -9.35
CA GLY A 97 15.72 5.34 -8.97
C GLY A 97 15.30 6.82 -8.92
N PHE A 98 14.00 7.13 -8.85
CA PHE A 98 13.54 8.51 -8.73
C PHE A 98 14.11 9.20 -7.49
N THR A 99 14.33 10.50 -7.57
CA THR A 99 14.90 11.34 -6.50
C THR A 99 13.95 12.45 -6.06
N ALA A 100 12.81 12.58 -6.72
CA ALA A 100 11.75 13.54 -6.40
C ALA A 100 10.39 12.99 -6.80
N GLY A 101 9.37 13.19 -5.99
CA GLY A 101 8.00 12.72 -6.23
C GLY A 101 7.37 13.25 -7.52
N THR A 102 7.88 14.38 -8.04
CA THR A 102 7.45 14.94 -9.33
C THR A 102 7.77 14.03 -10.51
N GLN A 103 8.84 13.22 -10.43
CA GLN A 103 9.25 12.28 -11.49
C GLN A 103 8.28 11.10 -11.63
N VAL A 104 7.60 10.73 -10.56
CA VAL A 104 6.64 9.63 -10.51
C VAL A 104 5.18 10.09 -10.42
N LYS A 105 4.94 11.37 -10.70
CA LYS A 105 3.61 11.97 -10.66
C LYS A 105 2.76 11.50 -11.83
N VAL A 106 1.51 11.14 -11.55
CA VAL A 106 0.49 10.82 -12.56
C VAL A 106 0.13 12.08 -13.34
N SER A 107 0.08 11.99 -14.68
CA SER A 107 -0.26 13.13 -15.53
C SER A 107 -1.72 13.57 -15.35
N ARG A 108 -2.00 14.84 -15.61
CA ARG A 108 -3.37 15.39 -15.53
C ARG A 108 -4.35 14.66 -16.46
N SER A 109 -3.90 14.25 -17.65
CA SER A 109 -4.71 13.47 -18.59
C SER A 109 -5.03 12.08 -18.04
N ALA A 110 -4.08 11.40 -17.41
CA ALA A 110 -4.32 10.10 -16.77
C ALA A 110 -5.28 10.23 -15.57
N VAL A 111 -5.19 11.32 -14.80
CA VAL A 111 -6.16 11.63 -13.72
C VAL A 111 -7.56 11.77 -14.30
N ALA A 112 -7.75 12.63 -15.32
CA ALA A 112 -9.04 12.85 -15.96
C ALA A 112 -9.63 11.55 -16.56
N MET A 113 -8.80 10.76 -17.23
CA MET A 113 -9.21 9.46 -17.79
C MET A 113 -9.65 8.49 -16.68
N THR A 114 -8.90 8.40 -15.59
CA THR A 114 -9.25 7.54 -14.43
C THR A 114 -10.61 7.94 -13.87
N GLN A 115 -10.84 9.23 -13.67
CA GLN A 115 -12.13 9.75 -13.18
C GLN A 115 -13.27 9.43 -14.13
N THR A 116 -13.08 9.64 -15.44
CA THR A 116 -14.09 9.35 -16.46
C THR A 116 -14.46 7.88 -16.49
N LEU A 117 -13.46 6.98 -16.51
CA LEU A 117 -13.70 5.55 -16.55
C LEU A 117 -14.35 5.05 -15.26
N ALA A 118 -13.92 5.53 -14.10
CA ALA A 118 -14.52 5.18 -12.81
C ALA A 118 -15.98 5.65 -12.74
N ASN A 119 -16.26 6.87 -13.20
CA ASN A 119 -17.62 7.41 -13.22
C ASN A 119 -18.56 6.62 -14.15
N PHE A 120 -18.05 6.22 -15.32
CA PHE A 120 -18.81 5.41 -16.27
C PHE A 120 -19.10 4.02 -15.72
N ALA A 121 -18.14 3.40 -15.04
CA ALA A 121 -18.23 2.03 -14.53
C ALA A 121 -18.81 1.92 -13.12
N VAL A 122 -19.11 3.03 -12.43
CA VAL A 122 -19.38 3.09 -10.97
C VAL A 122 -20.42 2.08 -10.46
N ARG A 123 -21.40 1.70 -11.29
CA ARG A 123 -22.47 0.75 -10.97
C ARG A 123 -22.20 -0.67 -11.50
N ASN A 124 -21.09 -0.90 -12.21
CA ASN A 124 -20.77 -2.18 -12.83
C ASN A 124 -19.51 -2.78 -12.22
N ASP A 125 -19.69 -3.66 -11.26
CA ASP A 125 -18.60 -4.29 -10.50
C ASP A 125 -17.63 -5.08 -11.38
N ALA A 126 -18.14 -5.81 -12.37
CA ALA A 126 -17.29 -6.58 -13.29
C ALA A 126 -16.38 -5.65 -14.12
N MET A 127 -16.92 -4.51 -14.56
CA MET A 127 -16.14 -3.51 -15.30
C MET A 127 -15.12 -2.84 -14.39
N LEU A 128 -15.47 -2.51 -13.15
CA LEU A 128 -14.57 -1.92 -12.17
C LEU A 128 -13.39 -2.83 -11.86
N ARG A 129 -13.63 -4.14 -11.67
CA ARG A 129 -12.56 -5.13 -11.49
C ARG A 129 -11.62 -5.16 -12.68
N ARG A 130 -12.13 -5.19 -13.90
CA ARG A 130 -11.31 -5.16 -15.14
C ARG A 130 -10.49 -3.88 -15.28
N LEU A 131 -11.08 -2.73 -14.96
CA LEU A 131 -10.38 -1.44 -14.99
C LEU A 131 -9.25 -1.41 -13.96
N PHE A 132 -9.49 -1.91 -12.76
CA PHE A 132 -8.47 -2.00 -11.72
C PHE A 132 -7.33 -2.96 -12.13
N GLU A 133 -7.64 -4.16 -12.60
CA GLU A 133 -6.64 -5.13 -13.07
C GLU A 133 -5.80 -4.54 -14.23
N ARG A 134 -6.42 -3.75 -15.10
CA ARG A 134 -5.68 -3.03 -16.16
C ARG A 134 -4.77 -1.96 -15.58
N ALA A 135 -5.24 -1.17 -14.60
CA ALA A 135 -4.44 -0.13 -13.95
C ALA A 135 -3.27 -0.72 -13.14
N ALA A 136 -3.48 -1.85 -12.48
CA ALA A 136 -2.49 -2.55 -11.67
C ALA A 136 -1.62 -3.55 -12.47
N ARG A 137 -1.79 -3.65 -13.78
CA ARG A 137 -1.04 -4.61 -14.60
C ARG A 137 0.47 -4.42 -14.46
N GLY A 138 1.17 -5.53 -14.16
CA GLY A 138 2.61 -5.56 -13.97
C GLY A 138 3.09 -5.16 -12.59
N LEU A 139 2.20 -4.70 -11.70
CA LEU A 139 2.56 -4.49 -10.30
C LEU A 139 2.83 -5.83 -9.60
N PRO A 140 3.86 -5.93 -8.77
CA PRO A 140 4.08 -7.09 -7.92
C PRO A 140 2.88 -7.25 -6.96
N LEU A 141 2.63 -8.46 -6.51
CA LEU A 141 1.64 -8.77 -5.51
C LEU A 141 2.33 -9.52 -4.37
N ALA A 142 2.30 -8.96 -3.16
CA ALA A 142 2.83 -9.65 -2.01
C ALA A 142 1.98 -10.88 -1.68
N THR A 143 2.63 -12.05 -1.62
CA THR A 143 2.03 -13.31 -1.18
C THR A 143 2.40 -13.51 0.29
N GLY A 144 1.44 -13.46 1.18
CA GLY A 144 1.61 -13.68 2.62
C GLY A 144 1.09 -12.52 3.47
N ASP A 145 0.66 -12.87 4.69
CA ASP A 145 0.35 -11.86 5.70
C ASP A 145 1.66 -11.26 6.20
N VAL A 146 1.89 -10.00 5.85
CA VAL A 146 2.87 -9.20 6.57
C VAL A 146 2.11 -8.64 7.78
N PRO A 147 2.38 -9.12 9.00
CA PRO A 147 1.79 -8.52 10.18
C PRO A 147 2.21 -7.04 10.19
N LEU A 148 1.24 -6.15 10.03
CA LEU A 148 1.44 -4.72 10.24
C LEU A 148 1.64 -4.52 11.74
N ARG A 149 2.88 -4.62 12.19
CA ARG A 149 3.24 -4.28 13.55
C ARG A 149 3.05 -2.77 13.72
N PRO A 150 2.25 -2.31 14.68
CA PRO A 150 2.13 -0.89 14.94
C PRO A 150 3.52 -0.31 15.26
N ALA A 151 3.88 0.80 14.61
CA ALA A 151 5.12 1.48 14.90
C ALA A 151 5.15 1.89 16.39
N GLY A 152 6.19 1.50 17.12
CA GLY A 152 6.38 1.87 18.53
C GLY A 152 6.01 0.80 19.56
N VAL A 153 5.48 -0.35 19.18
CA VAL A 153 5.26 -1.47 20.12
C VAL A 153 6.52 -2.35 20.16
N PRO A 154 7.18 -2.51 21.33
CA PRO A 154 8.35 -3.38 21.43
C PRO A 154 7.97 -4.84 21.16
N PRO A 155 8.89 -5.67 20.63
CA PRO A 155 8.64 -7.08 20.25
C PRO A 155 7.96 -7.92 21.33
N ALA A 156 8.38 -7.77 22.56
CA ALA A 156 7.90 -8.56 23.69
C ALA A 156 6.45 -8.27 24.12
N ALA A 157 5.87 -7.12 23.78
CA ALA A 157 4.50 -6.77 24.15
C ALA A 157 3.46 -7.36 23.18
N PHE A 158 3.87 -7.67 21.94
CA PHE A 158 2.98 -8.23 20.93
C PHE A 158 2.81 -9.75 21.05
N GLU A 159 3.87 -10.44 21.48
CA GLU A 159 3.86 -11.91 21.67
C GLU A 159 3.05 -12.35 22.91
N ALA A 160 2.82 -11.43 23.87
CA ALA A 160 2.08 -11.71 25.09
C ALA A 160 0.55 -11.72 24.90
N GLU A 161 0.03 -11.13 23.81
CA GLU A 161 -1.41 -10.99 23.57
C GLU A 161 -2.00 -12.17 22.76
N GLU A 162 -1.13 -12.98 22.11
CA GLU A 162 -1.57 -14.17 21.34
C GLU A 162 -1.54 -15.48 22.14
N ALA A 163 -1.18 -15.46 23.42
CA ALA A 163 -1.25 -16.66 24.25
C ALA A 163 -2.74 -16.97 24.57
N PRO A 164 -3.28 -18.11 24.13
CA PRO A 164 -4.65 -18.46 24.46
C PRO A 164 -4.77 -18.59 25.98
N ALA A 165 -5.74 -17.89 26.56
CA ALA A 165 -6.11 -18.06 27.97
C ALA A 165 -6.41 -19.54 28.21
N GLN A 166 -5.51 -20.25 28.84
CA GLN A 166 -5.77 -21.60 29.32
C GLN A 166 -6.85 -21.47 30.40
N LEU A 167 -8.06 -21.86 30.04
CA LEU A 167 -9.15 -22.14 30.96
C LEU A 167 -8.65 -23.17 31.98
N GLN A 168 -8.21 -22.72 33.13
CA GLN A 168 -8.04 -23.59 34.29
C GLN A 168 -9.44 -24.00 34.77
N CYS A 169 -9.88 -25.15 34.31
CA CYS A 169 -10.97 -25.87 34.96
C CYS A 169 -10.48 -26.30 36.35
N GLY A 170 -10.77 -25.52 37.36
CA GLY A 170 -10.60 -25.91 38.75
C GLY A 170 -11.56 -27.06 39.07
N GLY A 171 -11.02 -28.26 39.13
CA GLY A 171 -11.71 -29.42 39.73
C GLY A 171 -11.86 -29.21 41.23
N GLY A 172 -13.08 -28.99 41.68
CA GLY A 172 -13.42 -29.10 43.07
C GLY A 172 -13.69 -30.57 43.39
N SER A 173 -12.93 -31.12 44.33
CA SER A 173 -13.22 -32.38 45.01
C SER A 173 -13.39 -32.11 46.50
N GLN A 174 -14.50 -32.58 47.01
CA GLN A 174 -14.94 -32.83 48.39
C GLN A 174 -15.33 -31.60 49.22
#